data_255fc48dad309ff9a4e697a36e41909a
#
_entry.id   255fc48dad309ff9a4e697a36e41909a
#
_cell.length_a   1.000
_cell.length_b   1.000
_cell.length_c   1.000
_cell.angle_alpha   90.00
_cell.angle_beta   90.00
_cell.angle_gamma   90.00
#
_symmetry.space_group_name_H-M   'P 1'
#
loop_
_entity.id
_entity.type
_entity.pdbx_description
1 polymer ?
#
loop_
_entity_poly.entity_id
_entity_poly.type
_entity_poly.pdbx_seq_one_letter_code
_entity_poly.pdbx_strand_id
1 'polypeptide(L)'
;MTRFLLTAMAAVSIGALAATPALARDQIRIVGSSTVYPFTTAVAESFGKASGMKTPVVESTGTGGGIKLFCAGVGEDSPDIANASRPIKKSEFETCQKNGVTDIVEIKVGFDGLTIANAASGPDGNFSKQQIFLALAKQVPDKDGKLVDNPYKSWNEIDASLPAEKIEVLGPPPTSGTRDSFAELVMEKGAESIESLAALKKADAKAFETVWKTIRTDGAYVEAGENDNLIVQKLEANPKAFGVFGYSFLEANEGKIKGAKVEGLAPSFESISGGEYKVARPLFIYVKKQHVGQVPGLAEFLAEYTSAKAMGEDGYLADKGLIPLPADQAGASAAAVKDLTTLTADKVM
;
A
#
# COMPACT_ATOMS: atom_id res chain seq x y z
N MET A 1 -38.39 -35.50 -80.91
CA MET A 1 -38.38 -34.21 -80.26
C MET A 1 -38.49 -34.47 -78.78
N THR A 2 -37.38 -34.58 -78.07
CA THR A 2 -37.39 -34.91 -76.64
C THR A 2 -36.59 -33.79 -75.88
N ARG A 3 -37.29 -33.00 -75.04
CA ARG A 3 -36.71 -31.93 -74.24
C ARG A 3 -36.19 -32.56 -72.96
N PHE A 4 -34.90 -32.43 -72.72
CA PHE A 4 -34.29 -32.68 -71.41
C PHE A 4 -34.36 -31.39 -70.52
N LEU A 5 -35.01 -31.54 -69.38
CA LEU A 5 -34.93 -30.53 -68.30
C LEU A 5 -33.75 -30.88 -67.42
N LEU A 6 -32.78 -29.96 -67.30
CA LEU A 6 -31.73 -30.02 -66.32
C LEU A 6 -32.21 -29.29 -65.08
N THR A 7 -32.36 -30.00 -63.95
CA THR A 7 -32.61 -29.43 -62.62
C THR A 7 -31.24 -29.17 -61.95
N ALA A 8 -30.89 -27.88 -61.73
CA ALA A 8 -29.72 -27.52 -61.00
C ALA A 8 -30.02 -27.57 -59.49
N MET A 9 -29.38 -28.47 -58.75
CA MET A 9 -29.36 -28.50 -57.29
C MET A 9 -28.31 -27.51 -56.77
N ALA A 10 -28.72 -26.42 -56.12
CA ALA A 10 -27.86 -25.50 -55.38
C ALA A 10 -27.56 -26.11 -54.01
N ALA A 11 -26.32 -26.55 -53.80
CA ALA A 11 -25.84 -26.98 -52.49
C ALA A 11 -25.51 -25.71 -51.63
N VAL A 12 -26.31 -25.48 -50.63
CA VAL A 12 -26.04 -24.46 -49.59
C VAL A 12 -25.05 -25.06 -48.59
N SER A 13 -23.78 -24.68 -48.68
CA SER A 13 -22.76 -25.01 -47.66
C SER A 13 -22.94 -24.10 -46.46
N ILE A 14 -23.53 -24.63 -45.39
CA ILE A 14 -23.53 -23.96 -44.06
C ILE A 14 -22.10 -24.10 -43.48
N GLY A 15 -21.31 -23.07 -43.64
CA GLY A 15 -20.02 -22.96 -42.96
C GLY A 15 -20.26 -22.83 -41.44
N ALA A 16 -20.04 -23.90 -40.68
CA ALA A 16 -19.94 -23.85 -39.24
C ALA A 16 -18.70 -22.99 -38.89
N LEU A 17 -18.91 -21.75 -38.46
CA LEU A 17 -17.87 -21.00 -37.75
C LEU A 17 -17.58 -21.80 -36.47
N ALA A 18 -16.49 -22.56 -36.48
CA ALA A 18 -15.90 -23.08 -35.26
C ALA A 18 -15.43 -21.85 -34.45
N ALA A 19 -16.24 -21.45 -33.45
CA ALA A 19 -15.77 -20.54 -32.40
C ALA A 19 -14.63 -21.27 -31.71
N THR A 20 -13.38 -20.88 -32.01
CA THR A 20 -12.23 -21.26 -31.19
C THR A 20 -12.55 -20.82 -29.77
N PRO A 21 -12.52 -21.71 -28.75
CA PRO A 21 -12.64 -21.25 -27.37
C PRO A 21 -11.50 -20.28 -27.18
N ALA A 22 -11.83 -19.01 -26.87
CA ALA A 22 -10.87 -18.09 -26.33
C ALA A 22 -10.33 -18.83 -25.09
N LEU A 23 -9.02 -19.10 -25.07
CA LEU A 23 -8.37 -19.66 -23.88
C LEU A 23 -8.47 -18.56 -22.81
N ALA A 24 -9.55 -18.62 -22.03
CA ALA A 24 -9.72 -17.76 -20.89
C ALA A 24 -8.49 -17.94 -20.01
N ARG A 25 -7.84 -16.84 -19.67
CA ARG A 25 -6.71 -16.86 -18.74
C ARG A 25 -7.12 -17.59 -17.45
N ASP A 26 -6.32 -18.58 -17.05
CA ASP A 26 -6.59 -19.46 -15.91
C ASP A 26 -5.85 -19.05 -14.63
N GLN A 27 -5.32 -17.82 -14.59
CA GLN A 27 -4.54 -17.32 -13.48
C GLN A 27 -4.87 -15.85 -13.18
N ILE A 28 -5.17 -15.56 -11.92
CA ILE A 28 -5.45 -14.21 -11.43
C ILE A 28 -4.18 -13.36 -11.49
N ARG A 29 -4.29 -12.13 -11.99
CA ARG A 29 -3.20 -11.16 -12.06
C ARG A 29 -3.50 -9.94 -11.19
N ILE A 30 -2.57 -9.62 -10.30
CA ILE A 30 -2.68 -8.57 -9.30
C ILE A 30 -1.45 -7.67 -9.42
N VAL A 31 -1.67 -6.36 -9.48
CA VAL A 31 -0.60 -5.36 -9.60
C VAL A 31 -0.80 -4.26 -8.55
N GLY A 32 0.22 -3.51 -8.21
CA GLY A 32 0.01 -2.28 -7.46
C GLY A 32 0.96 -2.05 -6.28
N SER A 33 0.40 -1.56 -5.19
CA SER A 33 1.10 -1.08 -4.00
C SER A 33 2.13 -2.07 -3.45
N SER A 34 3.36 -1.62 -3.26
CA SER A 34 4.43 -2.35 -2.57
C SER A 34 4.08 -2.64 -1.11
N THR A 35 3.33 -1.76 -0.46
CA THR A 35 2.86 -1.94 0.92
C THR A 35 1.82 -3.06 1.04
N VAL A 36 0.90 -3.18 0.08
CA VAL A 36 -0.14 -4.22 0.07
C VAL A 36 0.39 -5.55 -0.50
N TYR A 37 1.45 -5.50 -1.29
CA TYR A 37 2.06 -6.66 -1.95
C TYR A 37 2.32 -7.86 -1.01
N PRO A 38 2.97 -7.72 0.17
CA PRO A 38 3.24 -8.86 1.05
C PRO A 38 1.96 -9.50 1.59
N PHE A 39 0.94 -8.73 1.87
CA PHE A 39 -0.36 -9.23 2.34
C PHE A 39 -1.08 -10.01 1.25
N THR A 40 -1.19 -9.42 0.07
CA THR A 40 -1.82 -10.08 -1.10
C THR A 40 -1.07 -11.34 -1.51
N THR A 41 0.27 -11.34 -1.43
CA THR A 41 1.08 -12.53 -1.72
C THR A 41 0.79 -13.66 -0.72
N ALA A 42 0.64 -13.34 0.56
CA ALA A 42 0.28 -14.34 1.57
C ALA A 42 -1.09 -14.97 1.31
N VAL A 43 -2.09 -14.14 0.91
CA VAL A 43 -3.41 -14.66 0.52
C VAL A 43 -3.31 -15.50 -0.75
N ALA A 44 -2.54 -15.08 -1.75
CA ALA A 44 -2.34 -15.81 -3.00
C ALA A 44 -1.73 -17.20 -2.76
N GLU A 45 -0.72 -17.28 -1.88
CA GLU A 45 -0.11 -18.55 -1.49
C GLU A 45 -1.07 -19.46 -0.69
N SER A 46 -1.82 -18.89 0.28
CA SER A 46 -2.82 -19.63 1.04
C SER A 46 -3.90 -20.19 0.13
N PHE A 47 -4.43 -19.35 -0.78
CA PHE A 47 -5.44 -19.71 -1.75
C PHE A 47 -4.96 -20.83 -2.70
N GLY A 48 -3.77 -20.68 -3.29
CA GLY A 48 -3.23 -21.68 -4.21
C GLY A 48 -3.05 -23.06 -3.54
N LYS A 49 -2.60 -23.07 -2.28
CA LYS A 49 -2.44 -24.31 -1.48
C LYS A 49 -3.79 -24.94 -1.11
N ALA A 50 -4.78 -24.13 -0.76
CA ALA A 50 -6.08 -24.63 -0.28
C ALA A 50 -7.01 -25.06 -1.41
N SER A 51 -7.02 -24.31 -2.52
CA SER A 51 -7.95 -24.54 -3.64
C SER A 51 -7.44 -25.53 -4.70
N GLY A 52 -6.11 -25.72 -4.77
CA GLY A 52 -5.47 -26.47 -5.87
C GLY A 52 -5.50 -25.71 -7.22
N MET A 53 -6.01 -24.48 -7.26
CA MET A 53 -5.95 -23.62 -8.44
C MET A 53 -4.57 -22.98 -8.59
N LYS A 54 -4.28 -22.39 -9.75
CA LYS A 54 -3.03 -21.66 -9.96
C LYS A 54 -2.93 -20.51 -8.96
N THR A 55 -1.79 -20.44 -8.27
CA THR A 55 -1.47 -19.33 -7.39
C THR A 55 -1.53 -18.01 -8.14
N PRO A 56 -2.30 -16.99 -7.68
CA PRO A 56 -2.32 -15.67 -8.30
C PRO A 56 -0.93 -15.07 -8.46
N VAL A 57 -0.70 -14.38 -9.57
CA VAL A 57 0.53 -13.59 -9.80
C VAL A 57 0.35 -12.22 -9.19
N VAL A 58 1.24 -11.83 -8.31
CA VAL A 58 1.24 -10.52 -7.65
C VAL A 58 2.51 -9.76 -8.03
N GLU A 59 2.34 -8.55 -8.57
CA GLU A 59 3.45 -7.68 -9.01
C GLU A 59 3.42 -6.35 -8.26
N SER A 60 4.57 -5.95 -7.70
CA SER A 60 4.74 -4.66 -7.05
C SER A 60 5.10 -3.59 -8.08
N THR A 61 4.15 -2.69 -8.38
CA THR A 61 4.30 -1.60 -9.36
C THR A 61 4.05 -0.21 -8.76
N GLY A 62 3.85 -0.16 -7.44
CA GLY A 62 3.35 1.02 -6.74
C GLY A 62 1.86 1.28 -7.00
N THR A 63 1.17 1.96 -6.08
CA THR A 63 -0.28 2.22 -6.19
C THR A 63 -0.66 2.90 -7.51
N GLY A 64 0.04 3.98 -7.88
CA GLY A 64 -0.29 4.72 -9.10
C GLY A 64 -0.01 3.92 -10.38
N GLY A 65 1.10 3.18 -10.41
CA GLY A 65 1.45 2.28 -11.52
C GLY A 65 0.43 1.16 -11.68
N GLY A 66 0.04 0.52 -10.58
CA GLY A 66 -0.95 -0.56 -10.57
C GLY A 66 -2.33 -0.10 -11.03
N ILE A 67 -2.82 1.02 -10.49
CA ILE A 67 -4.11 1.59 -10.92
C ILE A 67 -4.08 1.95 -12.41
N LYS A 68 -2.98 2.51 -12.92
CA LYS A 68 -2.83 2.81 -14.34
C LYS A 68 -2.94 1.55 -15.21
N LEU A 69 -2.26 0.47 -14.83
CA LEU A 69 -2.35 -0.83 -15.53
C LEU A 69 -3.75 -1.43 -15.43
N PHE A 70 -4.34 -1.37 -14.24
CA PHE A 70 -5.71 -1.83 -13.99
C PHE A 70 -6.72 -1.07 -14.84
N CYS A 71 -6.61 0.26 -14.94
CA CYS A 71 -7.51 1.10 -15.74
C CYS A 71 -7.21 1.07 -17.26
N ALA A 72 -6.28 0.26 -17.75
CA ALA A 72 -5.95 0.21 -19.17
C ALA A 72 -7.04 -0.47 -20.04
N GLY A 73 -7.90 -1.30 -19.44
CA GLY A 73 -8.99 -1.99 -20.13
C GLY A 73 -9.46 -3.24 -19.40
N VAL A 74 -10.37 -3.99 -20.03
CA VAL A 74 -10.96 -5.25 -19.51
C VAL A 74 -10.50 -6.48 -20.28
N GLY A 75 -9.51 -6.36 -21.16
CA GLY A 75 -8.99 -7.49 -21.94
C GLY A 75 -8.21 -8.49 -21.10
N GLU A 76 -7.98 -9.68 -21.65
CA GLU A 76 -7.29 -10.79 -20.98
C GLU A 76 -5.88 -10.46 -20.47
N ASP A 77 -5.17 -9.52 -21.11
CA ASP A 77 -3.85 -9.07 -20.71
C ASP A 77 -3.88 -8.04 -19.56
N SER A 78 -5.06 -7.53 -19.20
CA SER A 78 -5.20 -6.55 -18.14
C SER A 78 -5.30 -7.21 -16.76
N PRO A 79 -4.77 -6.57 -15.69
CA PRO A 79 -4.87 -7.09 -14.32
C PRO A 79 -6.34 -7.18 -13.84
N ASP A 80 -6.62 -8.16 -12.98
CA ASP A 80 -7.94 -8.35 -12.36
C ASP A 80 -8.12 -7.49 -11.13
N ILE A 81 -7.01 -7.31 -10.39
CA ILE A 81 -6.98 -6.61 -9.11
C ILE A 81 -5.84 -5.58 -9.13
N ALA A 82 -6.11 -4.41 -8.53
CA ALA A 82 -5.09 -3.44 -8.18
C ALA A 82 -4.99 -3.28 -6.66
N ASN A 83 -3.80 -3.52 -6.11
CA ASN A 83 -3.45 -3.20 -4.73
C ASN A 83 -3.23 -1.70 -4.58
N ALA A 84 -3.76 -1.09 -3.52
CA ALA A 84 -3.62 0.34 -3.28
C ALA A 84 -3.44 0.68 -1.79
N SER A 85 -2.49 1.54 -1.49
CA SER A 85 -2.21 2.06 -0.14
C SER A 85 -2.83 3.45 0.09
N ARG A 86 -3.79 3.81 -0.72
CA ARG A 86 -4.66 4.99 -0.63
C ARG A 86 -5.93 4.75 -1.45
N PRO A 87 -7.01 5.53 -1.21
CA PRO A 87 -8.16 5.51 -2.11
C PRO A 87 -7.78 5.85 -3.55
N ILE A 88 -8.54 5.30 -4.50
CA ILE A 88 -8.44 5.66 -5.92
C ILE A 88 -8.80 7.14 -6.07
N LYS A 89 -8.01 7.89 -6.84
CA LYS A 89 -8.29 9.31 -7.12
C LYS A 89 -9.40 9.45 -8.16
N LYS A 90 -10.13 10.55 -8.11
CA LYS A 90 -11.18 10.86 -9.10
C LYS A 90 -10.68 10.77 -10.54
N SER A 91 -9.50 11.34 -10.85
CA SER A 91 -8.91 11.28 -12.18
C SER A 91 -8.52 9.87 -12.63
N GLU A 92 -8.13 9.00 -11.69
CA GLU A 92 -7.84 7.59 -11.97
C GLU A 92 -9.14 6.81 -12.25
N PHE A 93 -10.17 7.03 -11.43
CA PHE A 93 -11.49 6.44 -11.64
C PHE A 93 -12.10 6.85 -12.99
N GLU A 94 -12.06 8.14 -13.34
CA GLU A 94 -12.52 8.65 -14.64
C GLU A 94 -11.75 8.02 -15.80
N THR A 95 -10.45 7.78 -15.63
CA THR A 95 -9.62 7.07 -16.61
C THR A 95 -10.06 5.61 -16.77
N CYS A 96 -10.35 4.92 -15.69
CA CYS A 96 -10.92 3.58 -15.70
C CYS A 96 -12.23 3.55 -16.50
N GLN A 97 -13.17 4.42 -16.15
CA GLN A 97 -14.48 4.53 -16.82
C GLN A 97 -14.33 4.74 -18.33
N LYS A 98 -13.47 5.69 -18.74
CA LYS A 98 -13.20 6.00 -20.14
C LYS A 98 -12.65 4.80 -20.93
N ASN A 99 -11.88 3.94 -20.27
CA ASN A 99 -11.27 2.76 -20.89
C ASN A 99 -12.13 1.49 -20.75
N GLY A 100 -13.40 1.61 -20.32
CA GLY A 100 -14.35 0.49 -20.24
C GLY A 100 -14.26 -0.31 -18.93
N VAL A 101 -13.42 0.08 -17.98
CA VAL A 101 -13.39 -0.50 -16.63
C VAL A 101 -14.44 0.25 -15.80
N THR A 102 -15.72 -0.11 -15.97
CA THR A 102 -16.87 0.61 -15.43
C THR A 102 -17.30 0.11 -14.06
N ASP A 103 -17.13 -1.18 -13.80
CA ASP A 103 -17.63 -1.85 -12.61
C ASP A 103 -16.47 -2.24 -11.70
N ILE A 104 -16.05 -1.30 -10.86
CA ILE A 104 -14.94 -1.46 -9.92
C ILE A 104 -15.50 -1.75 -8.53
N VAL A 105 -15.08 -2.84 -7.91
CA VAL A 105 -15.37 -3.14 -6.50
C VAL A 105 -14.19 -2.67 -5.67
N GLU A 106 -14.45 -1.77 -4.71
CA GLU A 106 -13.47 -1.33 -3.71
C GLU A 106 -13.60 -2.18 -2.45
N ILE A 107 -12.51 -2.74 -1.99
CA ILE A 107 -12.44 -3.56 -0.78
C ILE A 107 -11.34 -3.01 0.10
N LYS A 108 -11.69 -2.52 1.29
CA LYS A 108 -10.72 -2.16 2.31
C LYS A 108 -10.25 -3.46 2.97
N VAL A 109 -8.93 -3.66 3.11
CA VAL A 109 -8.37 -4.91 3.62
C VAL A 109 -7.72 -4.79 4.99
N GLY A 110 -7.46 -3.58 5.46
CA GLY A 110 -6.82 -3.30 6.74
C GLY A 110 -6.19 -1.92 6.75
N PHE A 111 -5.30 -1.71 7.72
CA PHE A 111 -4.48 -0.50 7.79
C PHE A 111 -3.00 -0.86 7.81
N ASP A 112 -2.20 0.05 7.24
CA ASP A 112 -0.76 0.14 7.43
C ASP A 112 -0.51 1.27 8.42
N GLY A 113 0.06 0.96 9.57
CA GLY A 113 0.42 1.93 10.59
C GLY A 113 1.89 1.81 10.92
N LEU A 114 2.61 2.94 10.82
CA LEU A 114 4.02 3.02 11.19
C LEU A 114 4.17 3.68 12.54
N THR A 115 5.13 3.22 13.29
CA THR A 115 5.50 3.81 14.57
C THR A 115 6.91 4.34 14.54
N ILE A 116 7.11 5.43 15.29
CA ILE A 116 8.42 5.83 15.76
C ILE A 116 8.45 5.47 17.23
N ALA A 117 9.36 4.62 17.63
CA ALA A 117 9.38 4.07 18.99
C ALA A 117 10.81 4.03 19.52
N ASN A 118 10.95 3.93 20.83
CA ASN A 118 12.22 3.71 21.49
C ASN A 118 12.05 2.74 22.67
N ALA A 119 13.13 2.39 23.34
CA ALA A 119 13.05 1.58 24.55
C ALA A 119 12.13 2.25 25.59
N ALA A 120 11.41 1.46 26.38
CA ALA A 120 10.54 1.96 27.43
C ALA A 120 11.26 2.89 28.44
N SER A 121 12.56 2.63 28.66
CA SER A 121 13.45 3.46 29.48
C SER A 121 14.04 4.69 28.78
N GLY A 122 13.82 4.84 27.48
CA GLY A 122 14.36 5.93 26.66
C GLY A 122 13.62 7.26 26.87
N PRO A 123 14.04 8.34 26.20
CA PRO A 123 13.41 9.65 26.28
C PRO A 123 11.99 9.62 25.67
N ASP A 124 11.09 10.46 26.17
CA ASP A 124 9.82 10.67 25.50
C ASP A 124 10.01 11.47 24.22
N GLY A 125 9.38 11.01 23.14
CA GLY A 125 9.38 11.67 21.84
C GLY A 125 8.01 12.25 21.51
N ASN A 126 7.99 13.47 21.00
CA ASN A 126 6.82 14.06 20.35
C ASN A 126 7.31 14.87 19.14
N PHE A 127 7.18 14.31 17.98
CA PHE A 127 7.76 14.83 16.75
C PHE A 127 6.68 15.32 15.79
N SER A 128 6.92 16.44 15.13
CA SER A 128 6.22 16.74 13.90
C SER A 128 6.86 15.98 12.73
N LYS A 129 6.10 15.73 11.66
CA LYS A 129 6.64 15.16 10.42
C LYS A 129 7.75 16.01 9.82
N GLN A 130 7.63 17.35 9.97
CA GLN A 130 8.67 18.29 9.56
C GLN A 130 9.98 18.05 10.32
N GLN A 131 9.92 17.91 11.64
CA GLN A 131 11.09 17.65 12.47
C GLN A 131 11.77 16.32 12.10
N ILE A 132 10.97 15.27 11.81
CA ILE A 132 11.50 13.98 11.37
C ILE A 132 12.16 14.11 9.99
N PHE A 133 11.55 14.85 9.07
CA PHE A 133 12.16 15.14 7.75
C PHE A 133 13.47 15.88 7.91
N LEU A 134 13.52 16.94 8.71
CA LEU A 134 14.75 17.71 8.99
C LEU A 134 15.82 16.85 9.67
N ALA A 135 15.44 15.87 10.48
CA ALA A 135 16.39 14.94 11.10
C ALA A 135 17.02 13.96 10.09
N LEU A 136 16.25 13.46 9.13
CA LEU A 136 16.61 12.26 8.37
C LEU A 136 16.84 12.50 6.87
N ALA A 137 16.40 13.60 6.29
CA ALA A 137 16.66 13.91 4.89
C ALA A 137 18.17 14.13 4.66
N LYS A 138 18.67 13.69 3.51
CA LYS A 138 20.06 13.94 3.11
C LYS A 138 20.33 15.45 2.95
N GLN A 139 19.39 16.16 2.34
CA GLN A 139 19.45 17.60 2.16
C GLN A 139 18.21 18.26 2.75
N VAL A 140 18.42 19.41 3.34
CA VAL A 140 17.38 20.26 3.94
C VAL A 140 17.55 21.69 3.47
N PRO A 141 16.48 22.50 3.45
CA PRO A 141 16.63 23.91 3.11
C PRO A 141 17.32 24.68 4.28
N ASP A 142 18.22 25.56 3.91
CA ASP A 142 18.77 26.57 4.83
C ASP A 142 17.76 27.72 5.04
N LYS A 143 18.17 28.75 5.80
CA LYS A 143 17.33 29.92 6.10
C LYS A 143 16.87 30.70 4.84
N ASP A 144 17.57 30.56 3.74
CA ASP A 144 17.27 31.22 2.46
C ASP A 144 16.48 30.29 1.51
N GLY A 145 16.12 29.08 2.00
CA GLY A 145 15.37 28.06 1.24
C GLY A 145 16.22 27.24 0.26
N LYS A 146 17.55 27.43 0.28
CA LYS A 146 18.47 26.66 -0.58
C LYS A 146 18.76 25.29 0.04
N LEU A 147 18.74 24.24 -0.77
CA LEU A 147 19.11 22.90 -0.34
C LEU A 147 20.60 22.83 0.02
N VAL A 148 20.88 22.36 1.23
CA VAL A 148 22.21 22.09 1.77
C VAL A 148 22.28 20.70 2.36
N ASP A 149 23.46 20.11 2.46
CA ASP A 149 23.63 18.86 3.19
C ASP A 149 23.20 19.03 4.64
N ASN A 150 22.51 18.04 5.18
CA ASN A 150 21.86 18.12 6.48
C ASN A 150 22.86 18.39 7.60
N PRO A 151 22.79 19.55 8.29
CA PRO A 151 23.75 19.92 9.32
C PRO A 151 23.41 19.33 10.70
N TYR A 152 22.16 18.94 10.95
CA TYR A 152 21.67 18.56 12.28
C TYR A 152 22.31 17.26 12.78
N LYS A 153 22.79 17.26 14.03
CA LYS A 153 23.42 16.09 14.68
C LYS A 153 22.60 15.60 15.87
N SER A 154 21.85 16.48 16.54
CA SER A 154 20.98 16.16 17.68
C SER A 154 19.58 16.70 17.44
N TRP A 155 18.59 16.08 18.09
CA TRP A 155 17.19 16.44 17.92
C TRP A 155 16.91 17.88 18.37
N ASN A 156 17.53 18.32 19.47
CA ASN A 156 17.35 19.68 20.00
C ASN A 156 18.00 20.79 19.15
N GLU A 157 18.85 20.45 18.16
CA GLU A 157 19.31 21.42 17.14
C GLU A 157 18.22 21.75 16.12
N ILE A 158 17.24 20.87 15.96
CA ILE A 158 16.08 21.10 15.09
C ILE A 158 15.03 21.92 15.82
N ASP A 159 14.76 21.56 17.08
CA ASP A 159 13.82 22.24 17.96
C ASP A 159 14.22 22.02 19.42
N ALA A 160 14.37 23.11 20.20
CA ALA A 160 14.81 23.05 21.58
C ALA A 160 13.88 22.25 22.52
N SER A 161 12.64 21.98 22.11
CA SER A 161 11.68 21.14 22.84
C SER A 161 11.95 19.64 22.69
N LEU A 162 12.75 19.23 21.70
CA LEU A 162 13.09 17.84 21.44
C LEU A 162 14.23 17.35 22.37
N PRO A 163 14.38 16.03 22.53
CA PRO A 163 15.45 15.48 23.37
C PRO A 163 16.85 15.97 22.95
N ALA A 164 17.71 16.24 23.91
CA ALA A 164 19.11 16.65 23.66
C ALA A 164 20.00 15.41 23.28
N GLU A 165 19.42 14.45 22.58
CA GLU A 165 20.11 13.23 22.17
C GLU A 165 20.55 13.32 20.71
N LYS A 166 21.60 12.58 20.37
CA LYS A 166 22.05 12.40 18.98
C LYS A 166 20.90 11.85 18.12
N ILE A 167 20.76 12.36 16.91
CA ILE A 167 19.85 11.77 15.95
C ILE A 167 20.40 10.39 15.56
N GLU A 168 19.69 9.35 15.99
CA GLU A 168 19.95 7.97 15.63
C GLU A 168 18.60 7.24 15.48
N VAL A 169 18.28 6.86 14.24
CA VAL A 169 17.02 6.19 13.90
C VAL A 169 17.32 4.89 13.20
N LEU A 170 16.87 3.80 13.79
CA LEU A 170 16.95 2.46 13.22
C LEU A 170 15.72 2.20 12.38
N GLY A 171 15.89 1.75 11.16
CA GLY A 171 14.72 1.50 10.30
C GLY A 171 15.01 0.51 9.17
N PRO A 172 13.96 0.17 8.40
CA PRO A 172 14.07 -0.79 7.32
C PRO A 172 14.89 -0.24 6.14
N PRO A 173 15.50 -1.15 5.33
CA PRO A 173 16.27 -0.79 4.15
C PRO A 173 15.36 -0.28 3.02
N PRO A 174 15.92 0.31 1.95
CA PRO A 174 15.16 0.82 0.81
C PRO A 174 14.31 -0.22 0.06
N THR A 175 14.58 -1.51 0.24
CA THR A 175 13.82 -2.63 -0.35
C THR A 175 12.51 -2.92 0.38
N SER A 176 12.31 -2.37 1.57
CA SER A 176 11.16 -2.62 2.42
C SER A 176 9.94 -1.76 2.06
N GLY A 177 8.76 -2.37 2.01
CA GLY A 177 7.48 -1.63 1.90
C GLY A 177 7.22 -0.69 3.08
N THR A 178 7.69 -1.03 4.29
CA THR A 178 7.66 -0.17 5.48
C THR A 178 8.50 1.09 5.27
N ARG A 179 9.65 0.99 4.60
CA ARG A 179 10.46 2.15 4.22
C ARG A 179 9.74 3.05 3.21
N ASP A 180 9.05 2.48 2.21
CA ASP A 180 8.25 3.24 1.27
C ASP A 180 7.12 4.00 1.99
N SER A 181 6.41 3.32 2.89
CA SER A 181 5.37 3.93 3.71
C SER A 181 5.90 5.08 4.57
N PHE A 182 7.06 4.89 5.21
CA PHE A 182 7.72 5.94 5.99
C PHE A 182 8.07 7.16 5.12
N ALA A 183 8.63 6.90 3.95
CA ALA A 183 8.99 7.96 3.01
C ALA A 183 7.75 8.77 2.56
N GLU A 184 6.64 8.10 2.24
CA GLU A 184 5.40 8.76 1.78
C GLU A 184 4.61 9.44 2.93
N LEU A 185 4.45 8.77 4.07
CA LEU A 185 3.60 9.26 5.16
C LEU A 185 4.29 10.28 6.06
N VAL A 186 5.61 10.23 6.17
CA VAL A 186 6.39 11.07 7.07
C VAL A 186 7.29 12.02 6.30
N MET A 187 8.21 11.50 5.47
CA MET A 187 9.23 12.33 4.82
C MET A 187 8.63 13.27 3.77
N GLU A 188 7.74 12.78 2.89
CA GLU A 188 7.04 13.64 1.92
C GLU A 188 6.20 14.70 2.62
N LYS A 189 5.42 14.31 3.63
CA LYS A 189 4.53 15.24 4.35
C LYS A 189 5.30 16.25 5.18
N GLY A 190 6.41 15.84 5.78
CA GLY A 190 7.32 16.73 6.47
C GLY A 190 7.98 17.74 5.53
N ALA A 191 8.47 17.29 4.37
CA ALA A 191 9.01 18.16 3.33
C ALA A 191 7.95 19.15 2.79
N GLU A 192 6.74 18.66 2.52
CA GLU A 192 5.63 19.46 1.98
C GLU A 192 5.20 20.59 2.93
N SER A 193 5.40 20.45 4.24
CA SER A 193 5.11 21.48 5.23
C SER A 193 6.11 22.66 5.24
N ILE A 194 7.24 22.53 4.54
CA ILE A 194 8.26 23.57 4.42
C ILE A 194 7.98 24.39 3.16
N GLU A 195 7.81 25.71 3.30
CA GLU A 195 7.36 26.59 2.21
C GLU A 195 8.22 26.49 0.95
N SER A 196 9.56 26.50 1.08
CA SER A 196 10.47 26.40 -0.08
C SER A 196 10.34 25.06 -0.80
N LEU A 197 10.11 23.97 -0.06
CA LEU A 197 9.91 22.63 -0.64
C LEU A 197 8.50 22.45 -1.22
N ALA A 198 7.48 23.08 -0.61
CA ALA A 198 6.15 23.15 -1.21
C ALA A 198 6.14 23.92 -2.54
N ALA A 199 6.94 24.98 -2.65
CA ALA A 199 7.17 25.69 -3.90
C ALA A 199 7.91 24.81 -4.93
N LEU A 200 8.95 24.08 -4.50
CA LEU A 200 9.66 23.14 -5.37
C LEU A 200 8.72 22.04 -5.89
N LYS A 201 7.82 21.49 -5.04
CA LYS A 201 6.81 20.50 -5.46
C LYS A 201 5.95 20.99 -6.62
N LYS A 202 5.56 22.28 -6.60
CA LYS A 202 4.76 22.90 -7.68
C LYS A 202 5.56 23.15 -8.94
N ALA A 203 6.85 23.52 -8.80
CA ALA A 203 7.72 23.85 -9.91
C ALA A 203 8.32 22.60 -10.59
N ASP A 204 8.78 21.64 -9.79
CA ASP A 204 9.42 20.40 -10.23
C ASP A 204 9.12 19.26 -9.22
N ALA A 205 8.03 18.55 -9.47
CA ALA A 205 7.58 17.44 -8.63
C ALA A 205 8.63 16.31 -8.53
N LYS A 206 9.45 16.11 -9.56
CA LYS A 206 10.50 15.08 -9.58
C LYS A 206 11.69 15.46 -8.72
N ALA A 207 12.11 16.73 -8.78
CA ALA A 207 13.13 17.24 -7.89
C ALA A 207 12.67 17.19 -6.43
N PHE A 208 11.44 17.59 -6.13
CA PHE A 208 10.85 17.45 -4.80
C PHE A 208 10.84 15.98 -4.34
N GLU A 209 10.43 15.05 -5.19
CA GLU A 209 10.45 13.62 -4.88
C GLU A 209 11.86 13.14 -4.51
N THR A 210 12.87 13.58 -5.24
CA THR A 210 14.28 13.24 -4.95
C THR A 210 14.70 13.71 -3.56
N VAL A 211 14.28 14.91 -3.15
CA VAL A 211 14.62 15.49 -1.84
C VAL A 211 14.03 14.65 -0.71
N TRP A 212 12.73 14.38 -0.72
CA TRP A 212 12.10 13.70 0.41
C TRP A 212 12.36 12.19 0.44
N LYS A 213 12.63 11.54 -0.70
CA LYS A 213 12.99 10.12 -0.75
C LYS A 213 14.42 9.83 -0.31
N THR A 214 15.33 10.81 -0.41
CA THR A 214 16.74 10.59 -0.12
C THR A 214 17.02 10.77 1.36
N ILE A 215 17.09 9.67 2.09
CA ILE A 215 17.48 9.65 3.50
C ILE A 215 19.01 9.66 3.62
N ARG A 216 19.52 10.32 4.66
CA ARG A 216 20.95 10.45 4.93
C ARG A 216 21.58 9.11 5.37
N THR A 217 22.86 8.94 5.03
CA THR A 217 23.62 7.70 5.30
C THR A 217 24.84 7.92 6.19
N ASP A 218 24.86 9.03 6.92
CA ASP A 218 25.97 9.45 7.78
C ASP A 218 25.86 8.93 9.23
N GLY A 219 25.00 7.95 9.45
CA GLY A 219 24.77 7.30 10.74
C GLY A 219 23.63 7.89 11.57
N ALA A 220 22.92 8.93 11.08
CA ALA A 220 21.67 9.40 11.70
C ALA A 220 20.48 8.46 11.38
N TYR A 221 20.48 7.86 10.20
CA TYR A 221 19.60 6.74 9.89
C TYR A 221 20.45 5.47 9.66
N VAL A 222 20.10 4.40 10.37
CA VAL A 222 20.81 3.11 10.31
C VAL A 222 19.86 2.06 9.80
N GLU A 223 20.20 1.47 8.66
CA GLU A 223 19.44 0.35 8.11
C GLU A 223 19.63 -0.89 9.00
N ALA A 224 18.55 -1.35 9.63
CA ALA A 224 18.60 -2.43 10.63
C ALA A 224 18.11 -3.78 10.09
N GLY A 225 17.86 -3.87 8.77
CA GLY A 225 17.30 -5.04 8.11
C GLY A 225 15.77 -4.99 7.99
N GLU A 226 15.21 -6.01 7.35
CA GLU A 226 13.75 -6.11 7.13
C GLU A 226 13.00 -6.77 8.31
N ASN A 227 13.74 -7.33 9.26
CA ASN A 227 13.16 -7.98 10.44
C ASN A 227 13.04 -6.98 11.58
N ASP A 228 11.83 -6.50 11.82
CA ASP A 228 11.52 -5.49 12.85
C ASP A 228 11.89 -5.94 14.26
N ASN A 229 11.94 -7.25 14.55
CA ASN A 229 12.45 -7.76 15.83
C ASN A 229 13.91 -7.39 16.10
N LEU A 230 14.74 -7.26 15.05
CA LEU A 230 16.12 -6.79 15.20
C LEU A 230 16.17 -5.31 15.61
N ILE A 231 15.22 -4.53 15.13
CA ILE A 231 15.10 -3.11 15.52
C ILE A 231 14.75 -3.05 17.01
N VAL A 232 13.75 -3.81 17.47
CA VAL A 232 13.35 -3.87 18.89
C VAL A 232 14.54 -4.23 19.79
N GLN A 233 15.28 -5.29 19.47
CA GLN A 233 16.47 -5.70 20.24
C GLN A 233 17.55 -4.61 20.30
N LYS A 234 17.79 -3.91 19.19
CA LYS A 234 18.75 -2.81 19.14
C LYS A 234 18.29 -1.60 19.97
N LEU A 235 16.98 -1.31 20.01
CA LEU A 235 16.42 -0.25 20.86
C LEU A 235 16.58 -0.59 22.34
N GLU A 236 16.36 -1.83 22.77
CA GLU A 236 16.61 -2.26 24.14
C GLU A 236 18.09 -2.06 24.54
N ALA A 237 19.02 -2.32 23.61
CA ALA A 237 20.45 -2.13 23.82
C ALA A 237 20.89 -0.65 23.75
N ASN A 238 20.17 0.20 23.02
CA ASN A 238 20.43 1.62 22.87
C ASN A 238 19.14 2.44 23.12
N PRO A 239 18.76 2.70 24.38
CA PRO A 239 17.51 3.36 24.72
C PRO A 239 17.37 4.80 24.19
N LYS A 240 18.46 5.44 23.77
CA LYS A 240 18.47 6.79 23.23
C LYS A 240 18.14 6.86 21.74
N ALA A 241 18.25 5.74 21.03
CA ALA A 241 17.87 5.66 19.63
C ALA A 241 16.35 5.52 19.47
N PHE A 242 15.84 5.95 18.32
CA PHE A 242 14.47 5.68 17.88
C PHE A 242 14.46 4.63 16.78
N GLY A 243 13.36 3.91 16.62
CA GLY A 243 13.16 2.92 15.57
C GLY A 243 11.90 3.22 14.76
N VAL A 244 11.92 2.84 13.48
CA VAL A 244 10.77 2.93 12.57
C VAL A 244 10.38 1.52 12.15
N PHE A 245 9.15 1.12 12.44
CA PHE A 245 8.59 -0.20 12.12
C PHE A 245 7.06 -0.20 12.23
N GLY A 246 6.44 -1.31 11.83
CA GLY A 246 4.98 -1.46 11.86
C GLY A 246 4.41 -1.45 13.28
N TYR A 247 3.20 -0.92 13.42
CA TYR A 247 2.49 -0.81 14.71
C TYR A 247 2.32 -2.16 15.41
N SER A 248 2.08 -3.23 14.68
CA SER A 248 1.96 -4.58 15.24
C SER A 248 3.18 -5.02 16.08
N PHE A 249 4.38 -4.56 15.70
CA PHE A 249 5.60 -4.84 16.47
C PHE A 249 5.69 -3.99 17.74
N LEU A 250 5.16 -2.77 17.74
CA LEU A 250 5.02 -1.98 18.96
C LEU A 250 4.09 -2.68 19.93
N GLU A 251 2.92 -3.10 19.47
CA GLU A 251 1.90 -3.80 20.25
C GLU A 251 2.43 -5.12 20.82
N ALA A 252 3.07 -5.96 19.99
CA ALA A 252 3.65 -7.24 20.39
C ALA A 252 4.82 -7.11 21.38
N ASN A 253 5.41 -5.93 21.53
CA ASN A 253 6.54 -5.65 22.42
C ASN A 253 6.22 -4.59 23.49
N GLU A 254 4.94 -4.45 23.85
CA GLU A 254 4.51 -3.57 24.91
C GLU A 254 5.29 -3.84 26.22
N GLY A 255 5.71 -2.79 26.89
CA GLY A 255 6.55 -2.87 28.09
C GLY A 255 8.07 -2.90 27.84
N LYS A 256 8.54 -3.31 26.66
CA LYS A 256 9.96 -3.24 26.25
C LYS A 256 10.27 -1.93 25.51
N ILE A 257 9.36 -1.54 24.65
CA ILE A 257 9.42 -0.32 23.84
C ILE A 257 8.17 0.51 24.03
N LYS A 258 8.26 1.79 23.69
CA LYS A 258 7.14 2.74 23.72
C LYS A 258 7.08 3.56 22.43
N GLY A 259 5.87 3.83 21.96
CA GLY A 259 5.63 4.67 20.80
C GLY A 259 5.83 6.15 21.12
N ALA A 260 6.63 6.83 20.32
CA ALA A 260 6.69 8.30 20.35
C ALA A 260 5.41 8.88 19.72
N LYS A 261 5.02 10.05 20.20
CA LYS A 261 3.93 10.81 19.57
C LYS A 261 4.40 11.41 18.25
N VAL A 262 3.51 11.39 17.28
CA VAL A 262 3.69 12.13 16.02
C VAL A 262 2.51 13.07 15.86
N GLU A 263 2.80 14.35 15.62
CA GLU A 263 1.80 15.43 15.62
C GLU A 263 0.95 15.44 16.90
N GLY A 264 1.58 15.16 18.05
CA GLY A 264 0.94 15.15 19.35
C GLY A 264 0.15 13.88 19.71
N LEU A 265 -0.02 12.93 18.78
CA LEU A 265 -0.81 11.73 18.99
C LEU A 265 0.07 10.47 19.06
N ALA A 266 -0.17 9.63 20.07
CA ALA A 266 0.50 8.33 20.19
C ALA A 266 -0.14 7.30 19.25
N PRO A 267 0.66 6.35 18.71
CA PRO A 267 0.11 5.23 17.96
C PRO A 267 -0.68 4.30 18.88
N SER A 268 -1.92 4.01 18.52
CA SER A 268 -2.76 2.97 19.12
C SER A 268 -3.70 2.40 18.07
N PHE A 269 -4.26 1.22 18.32
CA PHE A 269 -5.25 0.64 17.42
C PHE A 269 -6.41 1.62 17.14
N GLU A 270 -6.95 2.26 18.17
CA GLU A 270 -8.07 3.19 18.06
C GLU A 270 -7.68 4.42 17.24
N SER A 271 -6.52 5.02 17.49
CA SER A 271 -6.07 6.21 16.77
C SER A 271 -5.76 5.92 15.29
N ILE A 272 -5.31 4.70 14.98
CA ILE A 272 -5.02 4.23 13.63
C ILE A 272 -6.32 3.90 12.88
N SER A 273 -7.16 3.05 13.46
CA SER A 273 -8.43 2.62 12.84
C SER A 273 -9.45 3.76 12.72
N GLY A 274 -9.43 4.70 13.66
CA GLY A 274 -10.21 5.95 13.63
C GLY A 274 -9.67 6.98 12.63
N GLY A 275 -8.45 6.79 12.09
CA GLY A 275 -7.82 7.69 11.13
C GLY A 275 -7.26 8.98 11.74
N GLU A 276 -7.13 9.05 13.05
CA GLU A 276 -6.56 10.20 13.77
C GLU A 276 -5.03 10.22 13.68
N TYR A 277 -4.40 9.05 13.84
CA TYR A 277 -2.95 8.90 13.75
C TYR A 277 -2.48 8.99 12.29
N LYS A 278 -1.82 10.10 11.96
CA LYS A 278 -1.51 10.49 10.56
C LYS A 278 -0.28 9.78 9.96
N VAL A 279 0.31 8.82 10.68
CA VAL A 279 1.35 7.92 10.16
C VAL A 279 0.76 6.53 9.90
N ALA A 280 -0.53 6.49 9.62
CA ALA A 280 -1.26 5.32 9.22
C ALA A 280 -2.15 5.61 8.01
N ARG A 281 -2.51 4.59 7.27
CA ARG A 281 -3.38 4.70 6.10
C ARG A 281 -4.18 3.42 5.88
N PRO A 282 -5.41 3.52 5.34
CA PRO A 282 -6.17 2.37 4.92
C PRO A 282 -5.55 1.73 3.67
N LEU A 283 -5.62 0.40 3.61
CA LEU A 283 -5.20 -0.41 2.48
C LEU A 283 -6.41 -0.96 1.74
N PHE A 284 -6.30 -1.02 0.42
CA PHE A 284 -7.38 -1.41 -0.47
C PHE A 284 -6.93 -2.41 -1.52
N ILE A 285 -7.87 -3.19 -2.01
CA ILE A 285 -7.81 -3.83 -3.32
C ILE A 285 -8.98 -3.35 -4.17
N TYR A 286 -8.72 -3.04 -5.43
CA TYR A 286 -9.73 -2.69 -6.44
C TYR A 286 -9.88 -3.85 -7.39
N VAL A 287 -11.11 -4.30 -7.63
CA VAL A 287 -11.41 -5.51 -8.42
C VAL A 287 -12.26 -5.14 -9.61
N LYS A 288 -11.92 -5.66 -10.79
CA LYS A 288 -12.81 -5.60 -11.96
C LYS A 288 -13.94 -6.61 -11.79
N LYS A 289 -15.15 -6.12 -11.54
CA LYS A 289 -16.33 -6.98 -11.47
C LYS A 289 -16.54 -7.76 -12.77
N GLN A 290 -16.22 -7.14 -13.91
CA GLN A 290 -16.33 -7.76 -15.24
C GLN A 290 -15.48 -9.05 -15.38
N HIS A 291 -14.42 -9.21 -14.58
CA HIS A 291 -13.56 -10.40 -14.58
C HIS A 291 -14.04 -11.49 -13.61
N VAL A 292 -14.91 -11.14 -12.65
CA VAL A 292 -15.49 -12.14 -11.72
C VAL A 292 -16.41 -13.07 -12.50
N GLY A 293 -16.16 -14.38 -12.38
CA GLY A 293 -16.84 -15.42 -13.17
C GLY A 293 -16.25 -15.66 -14.56
N GLN A 294 -15.34 -14.80 -15.05
CA GLN A 294 -14.57 -15.01 -16.27
C GLN A 294 -13.18 -15.61 -15.96
N VAL A 295 -12.54 -15.09 -14.91
CA VAL A 295 -11.24 -15.59 -14.44
C VAL A 295 -11.48 -16.62 -13.35
N PRO A 296 -11.08 -17.90 -13.58
CA PRO A 296 -11.31 -18.97 -12.61
C PRO A 296 -10.69 -18.66 -11.25
N GLY A 297 -11.44 -18.88 -10.17
CA GLY A 297 -10.98 -18.71 -8.80
C GLY A 297 -10.98 -17.28 -8.29
N LEU A 298 -11.35 -16.27 -9.10
CA LEU A 298 -11.32 -14.88 -8.65
C LEU A 298 -12.31 -14.61 -7.50
N ALA A 299 -13.52 -15.15 -7.59
CA ALA A 299 -14.52 -14.98 -6.52
C ALA A 299 -14.08 -15.67 -5.22
N GLU A 300 -13.53 -16.89 -5.32
CA GLU A 300 -13.03 -17.66 -4.19
C GLU A 300 -11.79 -16.99 -3.57
N PHE A 301 -10.91 -16.41 -4.37
CA PHE A 301 -9.77 -15.62 -3.89
C PHE A 301 -10.21 -14.39 -3.09
N LEU A 302 -11.21 -13.67 -3.55
CA LEU A 302 -11.77 -12.51 -2.84
C LEU A 302 -12.45 -12.94 -1.52
N ALA A 303 -13.14 -14.08 -1.52
CA ALA A 303 -13.73 -14.65 -0.31
C ALA A 303 -12.66 -15.07 0.71
N GLU A 304 -11.56 -15.71 0.28
CA GLU A 304 -10.41 -16.01 1.16
C GLU A 304 -9.79 -14.72 1.70
N TYR A 305 -9.57 -13.71 0.85
CA TYR A 305 -8.96 -12.45 1.27
C TYR A 305 -9.77 -11.76 2.39
N THR A 306 -11.10 -11.72 2.24
CA THR A 306 -11.99 -11.06 3.22
C THR A 306 -12.48 -11.98 4.34
N SER A 307 -11.92 -13.18 4.44
CA SER A 307 -12.25 -14.10 5.53
C SER A 307 -11.65 -13.65 6.86
N ALA A 308 -12.29 -14.01 7.97
CA ALA A 308 -11.72 -13.79 9.30
C ALA A 308 -10.38 -14.51 9.49
N LYS A 309 -10.17 -15.65 8.80
CA LYS A 309 -8.91 -16.39 8.80
C LYS A 309 -7.76 -15.60 8.17
N ALA A 310 -8.04 -14.75 7.16
CA ALA A 310 -7.04 -13.94 6.50
C ALA A 310 -6.87 -12.58 7.19
N MET A 311 -7.90 -11.74 7.19
CA MET A 311 -7.80 -10.34 7.62
C MET A 311 -8.46 -10.04 8.97
N GLY A 312 -8.90 -11.09 9.70
CA GLY A 312 -9.43 -10.95 11.06
C GLY A 312 -8.33 -10.58 12.06
N GLU A 313 -8.75 -10.30 13.29
CA GLU A 313 -7.87 -9.91 14.40
C GLU A 313 -6.79 -10.97 14.68
N ASP A 314 -7.19 -12.25 14.67
CA ASP A 314 -6.29 -13.41 14.77
C ASP A 314 -5.94 -14.01 13.40
N GLY A 315 -6.11 -13.26 12.33
CA GLY A 315 -5.87 -13.71 10.96
C GLY A 315 -4.38 -13.73 10.60
N TYR A 316 -3.99 -14.62 9.67
CA TYR A 316 -2.57 -14.76 9.28
C TYR A 316 -1.96 -13.48 8.65
N LEU A 317 -2.77 -12.48 8.28
CA LEU A 317 -2.27 -11.18 7.81
C LEU A 317 -1.85 -10.27 8.98
N ALA A 318 -2.45 -10.43 10.16
CA ALA A 318 -2.01 -9.73 11.36
C ALA A 318 -0.59 -10.16 11.76
N ASP A 319 -0.26 -11.45 11.64
CA ASP A 319 1.12 -11.96 11.83
C ASP A 319 2.15 -11.32 10.89
N LYS A 320 1.68 -10.74 9.78
CA LYS A 320 2.53 -10.02 8.81
C LYS A 320 2.52 -8.50 9.00
N GLY A 321 1.87 -8.03 10.04
CA GLY A 321 1.82 -6.61 10.40
C GLY A 321 0.63 -5.84 9.83
N LEU A 322 -0.36 -6.51 9.21
CA LEU A 322 -1.62 -5.85 8.85
C LEU A 322 -2.37 -5.49 10.12
N ILE A 323 -2.75 -4.23 10.26
CA ILE A 323 -3.67 -3.80 11.30
C ILE A 323 -5.09 -4.13 10.83
N PRO A 324 -5.83 -4.99 11.56
CA PRO A 324 -7.14 -5.44 11.13
C PRO A 324 -8.17 -4.30 11.08
N LEU A 325 -9.22 -4.50 10.31
CA LEU A 325 -10.36 -3.60 10.28
C LEU A 325 -11.20 -3.77 11.55
N PRO A 326 -11.81 -2.70 12.08
CA PRO A 326 -12.92 -2.83 13.02
C PRO A 326 -14.03 -3.71 12.45
N ALA A 327 -14.74 -4.42 13.32
CA ALA A 327 -15.70 -5.46 12.94
C ALA A 327 -16.77 -4.98 11.93
N ASP A 328 -17.25 -3.74 12.08
CA ASP A 328 -18.20 -3.12 11.16
C ASP A 328 -17.61 -2.92 9.76
N GLN A 329 -16.36 -2.45 9.68
CA GLN A 329 -15.66 -2.26 8.41
C GLN A 329 -15.26 -3.59 7.76
N ALA A 330 -14.86 -4.59 8.55
CA ALA A 330 -14.59 -5.94 8.07
C ALA A 330 -15.86 -6.56 7.48
N GLY A 331 -17.00 -6.41 8.16
CA GLY A 331 -18.30 -6.84 7.66
C GLY A 331 -18.71 -6.14 6.35
N ALA A 332 -18.44 -4.84 6.25
CA ALA A 332 -18.70 -4.09 5.02
C ALA A 332 -17.84 -4.57 3.84
N SER A 333 -16.56 -4.89 4.09
CA SER A 333 -15.67 -5.44 3.05
C SER A 333 -16.11 -6.83 2.59
N ALA A 334 -16.50 -7.70 3.50
CA ALA A 334 -17.04 -9.02 3.16
C ALA A 334 -18.37 -8.92 2.37
N ALA A 335 -19.25 -8.00 2.74
CA ALA A 335 -20.48 -7.72 2.01
C ALA A 335 -20.19 -7.16 0.59
N ALA A 336 -19.22 -6.26 0.45
CA ALA A 336 -18.82 -5.73 -0.86
C ALA A 336 -18.33 -6.83 -1.81
N VAL A 337 -17.60 -7.83 -1.29
CA VAL A 337 -17.19 -9.01 -2.06
C VAL A 337 -18.39 -9.88 -2.42
N LYS A 338 -19.24 -10.21 -1.46
CA LYS A 338 -20.41 -11.06 -1.68
C LYS A 338 -21.37 -10.49 -2.72
N ASP A 339 -21.67 -9.20 -2.62
CA ASP A 339 -22.66 -8.53 -3.44
C ASP A 339 -22.06 -7.91 -4.71
N LEU A 340 -20.73 -7.94 -4.84
CA LEU A 340 -19.95 -7.26 -5.88
C LEU A 340 -20.39 -5.80 -6.04
N THR A 341 -20.45 -5.08 -4.91
CA THR A 341 -20.91 -3.70 -4.86
C THR A 341 -19.90 -2.77 -5.54
N THR A 342 -20.33 -2.08 -6.58
CA THR A 342 -19.46 -1.21 -7.36
C THR A 342 -19.30 0.18 -6.75
N LEU A 343 -18.09 0.72 -6.90
CA LEU A 343 -17.74 2.07 -6.54
C LEU A 343 -18.44 3.06 -7.48
N THR A 344 -19.05 4.09 -6.92
CA THR A 344 -19.73 5.16 -7.66
C THR A 344 -18.94 6.47 -7.58
N ALA A 345 -19.10 7.34 -8.58
CA ALA A 345 -18.32 8.57 -8.71
C ALA A 345 -18.46 9.54 -7.51
N ASP A 346 -19.60 9.51 -6.81
CA ASP A 346 -19.87 10.31 -5.61
C ASP A 346 -19.11 9.82 -4.37
N LYS A 347 -18.65 8.58 -4.38
CA LYS A 347 -17.83 7.98 -3.31
C LYS A 347 -16.32 8.09 -3.54
N VAL A 348 -15.90 8.56 -4.73
CA VAL A 348 -14.49 8.76 -5.06
C VAL A 348 -14.07 10.15 -4.60
N MET A 349 -13.05 10.22 -3.74
CA MET A 349 -12.51 11.47 -3.19
C MET A 349 -11.59 12.22 -4.17
#